data_29e9f7bde523b0f92459ce0783b0b826
#
_entry.id   29e9f7bde523b0f92459ce0783b0b826
#
_cell.length_a   1.000
_cell.length_b   1.000
_cell.length_c   1.000
_cell.angle_alpha   90.00
_cell.angle_beta   90.00
_cell.angle_gamma   90.00
#
_symmetry.space_group_name_H-M   'P 1'
#
loop_
_entity.id
_entity.type
_entity.pdbx_description
1 polymer ?
#
loop_
_entity_poly.entity_id
_entity_poly.type
_entity_poly.pdbx_seq_one_letter_code
_entity_poly.pdbx_strand_id
1 'polypeptide(L)'
;MATCDVCAALNDPAHWDDLRIYEDALVLLAHVPPSSAAAADGYPGHLLLLPRRHVESPAALSAEEAERIGLWLSRGTRALEGALGAEHVYLARLGDGWPHLHFHLLARYAGTPAEYRGMNVREWQGVARCNRTQAAAIAAQLRQAVSETT
;
A
#
# COMPACT_ATOMS: atom_id res chain seq x y z
N MET A 1 -1.32 -16.87 -22.59
CA MET A 1 -0.91 -16.52 -21.23
C MET A 1 -1.84 -15.43 -20.74
N ALA A 2 -2.46 -15.60 -19.59
CA ALA A 2 -3.25 -14.53 -19.00
C ALA A 2 -2.29 -13.37 -18.69
N THR A 3 -2.60 -12.19 -19.18
CA THR A 3 -1.85 -10.97 -18.87
C THR A 3 -2.13 -10.62 -17.40
N CYS A 4 -1.08 -10.49 -16.61
CA CYS A 4 -1.22 -10.08 -15.21
C CYS A 4 -1.66 -8.61 -15.14
N ASP A 5 -2.83 -8.34 -14.55
CA ASP A 5 -3.38 -6.98 -14.43
C ASP A 5 -2.47 -6.06 -13.61
N VAL A 6 -1.76 -6.61 -12.61
CA VAL A 6 -0.79 -5.85 -11.84
C VAL A 6 0.42 -5.44 -12.68
N CYS A 7 0.92 -6.36 -13.53
CA CYS A 7 1.99 -6.00 -14.48
C CYS A 7 1.53 -4.94 -15.48
N ALA A 8 0.30 -5.00 -15.95
CA ALA A 8 -0.26 -3.97 -16.82
C ALA A 8 -0.34 -2.62 -16.10
N ALA A 9 -0.85 -2.60 -14.87
CA ALA A 9 -0.93 -1.40 -14.03
C ALA A 9 0.46 -0.83 -13.67
N LEU A 10 1.48 -1.67 -13.47
CA LEU A 10 2.86 -1.23 -13.23
C LEU A 10 3.51 -0.57 -14.44
N ASN A 11 3.06 -0.93 -15.65
CA ASN A 11 3.53 -0.36 -16.90
C ASN A 11 2.68 0.82 -17.40
N ASP A 12 1.59 1.14 -16.71
CA ASP A 12 0.77 2.31 -16.97
C ASP A 12 1.11 3.44 -15.97
N PRO A 13 1.87 4.46 -16.38
CA PRO A 13 2.22 5.56 -15.49
C PRO A 13 1.00 6.23 -14.86
N ALA A 14 -0.09 6.38 -15.62
CA ALA A 14 -1.29 7.07 -15.14
C ALA A 14 -2.01 6.33 -14.01
N HIS A 15 -1.80 5.02 -13.89
CA HIS A 15 -2.48 4.20 -12.87
C HIS A 15 -2.07 4.59 -11.44
N TRP A 16 -0.77 4.85 -11.24
CA TRP A 16 -0.19 5.10 -9.93
C TRP A 16 0.33 6.53 -9.71
N ASP A 17 0.35 7.39 -10.72
CA ASP A 17 1.08 8.67 -10.70
C ASP A 17 0.83 9.52 -9.45
N ASP A 18 -0.43 9.74 -9.10
CA ASP A 18 -0.81 10.53 -7.94
C ASP A 18 -0.82 9.75 -6.61
N LEU A 19 -0.84 8.41 -6.68
CA LEU A 19 -0.91 7.51 -5.52
C LEU A 19 0.45 6.95 -5.12
N ARG A 20 1.47 7.13 -5.94
CA ARG A 20 2.82 6.62 -5.71
C ARG A 20 3.47 7.33 -4.54
N ILE A 21 4.03 6.54 -3.62
CA ILE A 21 4.80 7.02 -2.46
C ILE A 21 6.28 6.86 -2.74
N TYR A 22 6.69 5.70 -3.25
CA TYR A 22 8.04 5.40 -3.66
C TYR A 22 8.07 4.41 -4.82
N GLU A 23 9.07 4.56 -5.69
CA GLU A 23 9.35 3.61 -6.75
C GLU A 23 10.84 3.62 -7.07
N ASP A 24 11.39 2.43 -7.31
CA ASP A 24 12.71 2.23 -7.93
C ASP A 24 12.65 1.08 -8.96
N ALA A 25 13.80 0.57 -9.39
CA ALA A 25 13.86 -0.52 -10.36
C ALA A 25 13.29 -1.85 -9.81
N LEU A 26 13.17 -2.02 -8.49
CA LEU A 26 12.80 -3.27 -7.84
C LEU A 26 11.38 -3.27 -7.29
N VAL A 27 10.91 -2.16 -6.72
CA VAL A 27 9.64 -2.10 -5.99
C VAL A 27 8.84 -0.84 -6.30
N LEU A 28 7.53 -0.94 -6.08
CA LEU A 28 6.59 0.17 -5.98
C LEU A 28 5.90 0.12 -4.62
N LEU A 29 5.82 1.26 -3.93
CA LEU A 29 4.95 1.51 -2.78
C LEU A 29 3.94 2.59 -3.16
N ALA A 30 2.65 2.28 -3.07
CA ALA A 30 1.58 3.20 -3.44
C ALA A 30 0.37 3.08 -2.51
N HIS A 31 -0.42 4.15 -2.40
CA HIS A 31 -1.73 4.10 -1.74
C HIS A 31 -2.73 3.33 -2.63
N VAL A 32 -3.55 2.47 -2.03
CA VAL A 32 -4.61 1.77 -2.75
C VAL A 32 -5.66 2.77 -3.23
N PRO A 33 -6.01 2.78 -4.52
CA PRO A 33 -7.07 3.65 -5.01
C PRO A 33 -8.43 3.25 -4.44
N PRO A 34 -9.40 4.17 -4.36
CA PRO A 34 -10.80 3.80 -4.19
C PRO A 34 -11.29 2.95 -5.36
N SER A 35 -12.44 2.29 -5.23
CA SER A 35 -12.98 1.33 -6.20
C SER A 35 -13.23 1.92 -7.59
N SER A 36 -13.42 3.24 -7.67
CA SER A 36 -13.50 3.99 -8.93
C SER A 36 -13.05 5.44 -8.71
N ALA A 37 -12.84 6.18 -9.79
CA ALA A 37 -12.46 7.59 -9.73
C ALA A 37 -13.48 8.47 -9.01
N ALA A 38 -14.77 8.10 -9.06
CA ALA A 38 -15.86 8.83 -8.42
C ALA A 38 -16.20 8.33 -7.00
N ALA A 39 -15.66 7.16 -6.59
CA ALA A 39 -15.98 6.58 -5.29
C ALA A 39 -15.22 7.28 -4.15
N ALA A 40 -15.88 7.36 -2.99
CA ALA A 40 -15.26 7.80 -1.74
C ALA A 40 -15.26 6.64 -0.73
N ASP A 41 -14.69 5.50 -1.13
CA ASP A 41 -14.65 4.26 -0.37
C ASP A 41 -13.22 3.78 -0.04
N GLY A 42 -12.21 4.57 -0.41
CA GLY A 42 -10.81 4.28 -0.09
C GLY A 42 -10.56 4.29 1.42
N TYR A 43 -9.79 3.32 1.90
CA TYR A 43 -9.36 3.30 3.31
C TYR A 43 -8.07 4.13 3.44
N PRO A 44 -8.06 5.23 4.23
CA PRO A 44 -6.88 6.07 4.39
C PRO A 44 -5.73 5.29 5.05
N GLY A 45 -4.56 5.30 4.44
CA GLY A 45 -3.41 4.53 4.94
C GLY A 45 -3.45 3.04 4.60
N HIS A 46 -4.18 2.64 3.56
CA HIS A 46 -4.02 1.32 2.93
C HIS A 46 -3.01 1.42 1.81
N LEU A 47 -1.84 0.82 2.00
CA LEU A 47 -0.77 0.83 1.02
C LEU A 47 -0.56 -0.56 0.43
N LEU A 48 -0.08 -0.60 -0.81
CA LEU A 48 0.48 -1.78 -1.44
C LEU A 48 1.97 -1.59 -1.68
N LEU A 49 2.76 -2.58 -1.28
CA LEU A 49 4.16 -2.72 -1.63
C LEU A 49 4.31 -3.97 -2.50
N LEU A 50 4.86 -3.82 -3.68
CA LEU A 50 4.99 -4.92 -4.62
C LEU A 50 6.29 -4.86 -5.41
N PRO A 51 6.88 -6.02 -5.78
CA PRO A 51 8.02 -6.05 -6.69
C PRO A 51 7.57 -5.67 -8.10
N ARG A 52 8.44 -4.99 -8.85
CA ARG A 52 8.16 -4.66 -10.25
C ARG A 52 8.21 -5.89 -11.16
N ARG A 53 9.09 -6.83 -10.83
CA ARG A 53 9.17 -8.11 -11.54
C ARG A 53 7.97 -8.98 -11.19
N HIS A 54 7.39 -9.65 -12.18
CA HIS A 54 6.31 -10.61 -11.93
C HIS A 54 6.84 -11.81 -11.16
N VAL A 55 6.42 -11.92 -9.93
CA VAL A 55 6.59 -13.09 -9.06
C VAL A 55 5.29 -13.31 -8.29
N GLU A 56 4.99 -14.55 -7.96
CA GLU A 56 3.73 -14.90 -7.26
C GLU A 56 3.96 -15.24 -5.78
N SER A 57 5.21 -15.51 -5.40
CA SER A 57 5.54 -15.95 -4.05
C SER A 57 6.80 -15.25 -3.52
N PRO A 58 6.87 -14.97 -2.22
CA PRO A 58 8.10 -14.49 -1.59
C PRO A 58 9.31 -15.41 -1.80
N ALA A 59 9.07 -16.73 -1.96
CA ALA A 59 10.12 -17.70 -2.23
C ALA A 59 10.81 -17.50 -3.59
N ALA A 60 10.19 -16.77 -4.52
CA ALA A 60 10.73 -16.47 -5.84
C ALA A 60 11.47 -15.12 -5.92
N LEU A 61 11.54 -14.38 -4.82
CA LEU A 61 12.30 -13.11 -4.76
C LEU A 61 13.80 -13.37 -4.84
N SER A 62 14.52 -12.47 -5.50
CA SER A 62 15.97 -12.38 -5.33
C SER A 62 16.32 -11.83 -3.94
N ALA A 63 17.57 -12.01 -3.49
CA ALA A 63 18.03 -11.46 -2.23
C ALA A 63 17.86 -9.93 -2.21
N GLU A 64 18.20 -9.25 -3.30
CA GLU A 64 18.08 -7.80 -3.43
C GLU A 64 16.61 -7.32 -3.37
N GLU A 65 15.69 -8.03 -4.02
CA GLU A 65 14.26 -7.74 -3.93
C GLU A 65 13.72 -7.96 -2.50
N ALA A 66 14.13 -9.03 -1.84
CA ALA A 66 13.72 -9.33 -0.47
C ALA A 66 14.23 -8.27 0.53
N GLU A 67 15.47 -7.83 0.39
CA GLU A 67 16.07 -6.75 1.19
C GLU A 67 15.31 -5.43 0.95
N ARG A 68 15.02 -5.11 -0.31
CA ARG A 68 14.30 -3.90 -0.69
C ARG A 68 12.87 -3.89 -0.15
N ILE A 69 12.16 -5.02 -0.24
CA ILE A 69 10.83 -5.17 0.33
C ILE A 69 10.87 -5.01 1.86
N GLY A 70 11.79 -5.68 2.55
CA GLY A 70 11.95 -5.55 4.01
C GLY A 70 12.18 -4.11 4.44
N LEU A 71 13.05 -3.38 3.74
CA LEU A 71 13.32 -1.96 3.98
C LEU A 71 12.05 -1.12 3.84
N TRP A 72 11.27 -1.34 2.76
CA TRP A 72 10.08 -0.53 2.49
C TRP A 72 8.87 -0.92 3.33
N LEU A 73 8.76 -2.16 3.79
CA LEU A 73 7.80 -2.51 4.86
C LEU A 73 8.07 -1.69 6.13
N SER A 74 9.34 -1.58 6.53
CA SER A 74 9.73 -0.78 7.71
C SER A 74 9.49 0.72 7.49
N ARG A 75 9.94 1.28 6.37
CA ARG A 75 9.77 2.71 6.06
C ARG A 75 8.30 3.10 5.89
N GLY A 76 7.51 2.29 5.20
CA GLY A 76 6.08 2.50 5.02
C GLY A 76 5.32 2.47 6.35
N THR A 77 5.66 1.52 7.22
CA THR A 77 5.09 1.45 8.58
C THR A 77 5.39 2.72 9.37
N ARG A 78 6.66 3.15 9.40
CA ARG A 78 7.07 4.37 10.10
C ARG A 78 6.37 5.62 9.56
N ALA A 79 6.19 5.71 8.24
CA ALA A 79 5.49 6.83 7.63
C ALA A 79 4.00 6.85 8.02
N LEU A 80 3.33 5.70 8.04
CA LEU A 80 1.93 5.57 8.47
C LEU A 80 1.76 5.99 9.94
N GLU A 81 2.66 5.55 10.81
CA GLU A 81 2.65 5.91 12.23
C GLU A 81 2.95 7.40 12.43
N GLY A 82 4.02 7.91 11.83
CA GLY A 82 4.50 9.27 12.03
C GLY A 82 3.66 10.34 11.34
N ALA A 83 3.27 10.12 10.09
CA ALA A 83 2.58 11.14 9.29
C ALA A 83 1.05 11.04 9.40
N LEU A 84 0.48 9.84 9.54
CA LEU A 84 -0.97 9.68 9.64
C LEU A 84 -1.47 9.38 11.05
N GLY A 85 -0.58 9.19 12.02
CA GLY A 85 -0.94 8.90 13.41
C GLY A 85 -1.55 7.50 13.60
N ALA A 86 -1.15 6.53 12.79
CA ALA A 86 -1.56 5.16 12.98
C ALA A 86 -1.03 4.63 14.32
N GLU A 87 -1.91 4.05 15.15
CA GLU A 87 -1.50 3.39 16.40
C GLU A 87 -0.84 2.03 16.16
N HIS A 88 -1.13 1.42 15.04
CA HIS A 88 -0.61 0.12 14.65
C HIS A 88 -0.70 -0.03 13.13
N VAL A 89 0.19 -0.81 12.54
CA VAL A 89 0.17 -1.13 11.12
C VAL A 89 0.17 -2.64 10.94
N TYR A 90 -0.86 -3.14 10.27
CA TYR A 90 -0.92 -4.55 9.89
C TYR A 90 -0.17 -4.76 8.59
N LEU A 91 0.68 -5.79 8.55
CA LEU A 91 1.37 -6.24 7.35
C LEU A 91 0.78 -7.60 6.94
N ALA A 92 0.30 -7.71 5.71
CA ALA A 92 -0.28 -8.95 5.23
C ALA A 92 0.05 -9.22 3.76
N ARG A 93 0.24 -10.49 3.45
CA ARG A 93 0.28 -11.03 2.09
C ARG A 93 -0.83 -12.06 1.95
N LEU A 94 -1.81 -11.80 1.11
CA LEU A 94 -2.94 -12.70 0.87
C LEU A 94 -2.72 -13.51 -0.42
N GLY A 95 -2.85 -12.88 -1.58
CA GLY A 95 -2.37 -13.43 -2.85
C GLY A 95 -3.35 -14.30 -3.62
N ASP A 96 -4.54 -14.61 -3.07
CA ASP A 96 -5.48 -15.51 -3.74
C ASP A 96 -6.19 -14.87 -4.94
N GLY A 97 -6.37 -13.54 -4.93
CA GLY A 97 -7.07 -12.81 -5.98
C GLY A 97 -6.17 -12.32 -7.12
N TRP A 98 -4.90 -12.07 -6.86
CA TRP A 98 -3.96 -11.52 -7.84
C TRP A 98 -2.66 -12.34 -7.86
N PRO A 99 -2.33 -12.99 -8.98
CA PRO A 99 -1.11 -13.78 -9.10
C PRO A 99 0.12 -12.91 -9.35
N HIS A 100 0.29 -11.88 -8.55
CA HIS A 100 1.45 -11.01 -8.45
C HIS A 100 1.70 -10.71 -6.98
N LEU A 101 2.91 -10.95 -6.51
CA LEU A 101 3.26 -10.73 -5.11
C LEU A 101 3.01 -9.27 -4.72
N HIS A 102 2.26 -9.09 -3.66
CA HIS A 102 2.03 -7.78 -3.06
C HIS A 102 1.83 -7.92 -1.55
N PHE A 103 2.26 -6.90 -0.83
CA PHE A 103 2.09 -6.78 0.61
C PHE A 103 1.15 -5.61 0.89
N HIS A 104 0.18 -5.85 1.76
CA HIS A 104 -0.67 -4.80 2.30
C HIS A 104 -0.04 -4.21 3.56
N LEU A 105 -0.01 -2.89 3.65
CA LEU A 105 0.23 -2.16 4.89
C LEU A 105 -1.08 -1.43 5.23
N LEU A 106 -1.65 -1.74 6.37
CA LEU A 106 -2.96 -1.22 6.78
C LEU A 106 -2.83 -0.46 8.10
N ALA A 107 -3.06 0.84 8.05
CA ALA A 107 -3.09 1.69 9.24
C ALA A 107 -4.30 1.35 10.12
N ARG A 108 -4.09 1.17 11.43
CA ARG A 108 -5.15 1.15 12.43
C ARG A 108 -5.10 2.45 13.23
N TYR A 109 -6.23 3.11 13.33
CA TYR A 109 -6.35 4.38 14.05
C TYR A 109 -6.94 4.20 15.45
N ALA A 110 -6.75 5.23 16.29
CA ALA A 110 -7.30 5.28 17.63
C ALA A 110 -8.80 5.02 17.67
N GLY A 111 -9.24 4.32 18.69
CA GLY A 111 -10.65 3.98 18.87
C GLY A 111 -11.15 2.79 18.08
N THR A 112 -10.31 2.12 17.26
CA THR A 112 -10.72 0.93 16.52
C THR A 112 -11.16 -0.18 17.47
N PRO A 113 -12.44 -0.63 17.43
CA PRO A 113 -12.94 -1.71 18.29
C PRO A 113 -12.22 -3.03 18.03
N ALA A 114 -12.18 -3.90 19.03
CA ALA A 114 -11.42 -5.15 18.98
C ALA A 114 -11.86 -6.06 17.83
N GLU A 115 -13.16 -6.11 17.52
CA GLU A 115 -13.73 -6.90 16.42
C GLU A 115 -13.31 -6.47 15.03
N TYR A 116 -12.84 -5.22 14.86
CA TYR A 116 -12.31 -4.70 13.60
C TYR A 116 -10.78 -4.72 13.53
N ARG A 117 -10.09 -5.28 14.51
CA ARG A 117 -8.63 -5.38 14.47
C ARG A 117 -8.17 -6.45 13.47
N GLY A 118 -6.95 -6.33 12.99
CA GLY A 118 -6.42 -7.18 11.92
C GLY A 118 -6.92 -6.73 10.54
N MET A 119 -7.13 -7.67 9.64
CA MET A 119 -7.54 -7.38 8.25
C MET A 119 -8.92 -6.75 8.13
N ASN A 120 -9.77 -6.89 9.14
CA ASN A 120 -11.11 -6.30 9.19
C ASN A 120 -11.09 -4.80 9.47
N VAL A 121 -9.94 -4.20 9.74
CA VAL A 121 -9.84 -2.76 10.03
C VAL A 121 -10.45 -1.89 8.92
N ARG A 122 -10.43 -2.36 7.69
CA ARG A 122 -11.05 -1.68 6.54
C ARG A 122 -12.59 -1.66 6.58
N GLU A 123 -13.21 -2.50 7.37
CA GLU A 123 -14.67 -2.58 7.49
C GLU A 123 -15.22 -1.60 8.53
N TRP A 124 -14.36 -1.16 9.46
CA TRP A 124 -14.76 -0.21 10.48
C TRP A 124 -15.09 1.17 9.89
N GLN A 125 -16.31 1.66 10.17
CA GLN A 125 -16.82 2.93 9.64
C GLN A 125 -16.43 4.16 10.48
N GLY A 126 -15.68 3.97 11.57
CA GLY A 126 -15.20 5.07 12.41
C GLY A 126 -14.06 5.89 11.80
N VAL A 127 -13.54 5.50 10.64
CA VAL A 127 -12.55 6.26 9.86
C VAL A 127 -13.22 6.79 8.60
N ALA A 128 -13.11 8.10 8.36
CA ALA A 128 -13.64 8.71 7.15
C ALA A 128 -12.97 8.12 5.90
N ARG A 129 -13.76 7.68 4.96
CA ARG A 129 -13.26 7.16 3.68
C ARG A 129 -12.74 8.29 2.81
N CYS A 130 -11.82 7.96 1.90
CA CYS A 130 -11.23 8.92 0.99
C CYS A 130 -11.63 8.65 -0.47
N ASN A 131 -11.82 9.72 -1.22
CA ASN A 131 -11.87 9.67 -2.68
C ASN A 131 -10.43 9.69 -3.25
N ARG A 132 -10.30 9.62 -4.59
CA ARG A 132 -8.97 9.58 -5.23
C ARG A 132 -8.12 10.82 -4.93
N THR A 133 -8.69 12.01 -4.93
CA THR A 133 -7.98 13.25 -4.61
C THR A 133 -7.43 13.23 -3.18
N GLN A 134 -8.24 12.76 -2.24
CA GLN A 134 -7.82 12.61 -0.84
C GLN A 134 -6.76 11.52 -0.67
N ALA A 135 -6.89 10.39 -1.37
CA ALA A 135 -5.87 9.34 -1.39
C ALA A 135 -4.54 9.85 -1.97
N ALA A 136 -4.59 10.67 -3.02
CA ALA A 136 -3.42 11.32 -3.60
C ALA A 136 -2.76 12.31 -2.62
N ALA A 137 -3.55 13.06 -1.87
CA ALA A 137 -3.02 13.95 -0.81
C ALA A 137 -2.33 13.15 0.30
N ILE A 138 -2.90 12.03 0.72
CA ILE A 138 -2.28 11.10 1.67
C ILE A 138 -0.96 10.55 1.11
N ALA A 139 -0.95 10.12 -0.15
CA ALA A 139 0.26 9.61 -0.81
C ALA A 139 1.36 10.69 -0.87
N ALA A 140 1.01 11.94 -1.15
CA ALA A 140 1.95 13.07 -1.14
C ALA A 140 2.54 13.32 0.26
N GLN A 141 1.72 13.28 1.30
CA GLN A 141 2.17 13.42 2.69
C GLN A 141 3.12 12.28 3.09
N LEU A 142 2.80 11.05 2.74
CA LEU A 142 3.66 9.88 3.00
C LEU A 142 4.96 9.94 2.20
N ARG A 143 4.92 10.41 0.94
CA ARG A 143 6.12 10.62 0.10
C ARG A 143 7.09 11.58 0.75
N GLN A 144 6.61 12.67 1.32
CA GLN A 144 7.45 13.60 2.07
C GLN A 144 8.05 12.93 3.30
N ALA A 145 7.24 12.22 4.10
CA ALA A 145 7.70 11.55 5.32
C ALA A 145 8.80 10.51 5.06
N VAL A 146 8.71 9.71 3.97
CA VAL A 146 9.76 8.74 3.64
C VAL A 146 11.03 9.39 3.11
N SER A 147 10.96 10.60 2.51
CA SER A 147 12.12 11.34 2.01
C SER A 147 12.96 11.92 3.15
N GLU A 148 12.33 12.33 4.24
CA GLU A 148 13.00 12.94 5.41
C GLU A 148 13.72 11.90 6.29
N THR A 149 13.49 10.61 6.05
CA THR A 149 14.03 9.51 6.87
C THR A 149 15.26 8.83 6.23
N THR A 150 15.80 9.41 5.16
CA THR A 150 17.02 8.92 4.46
C THR A 150 18.30 9.61 4.99
#